data_9c658b7828dd38adf91393bd180d4a3a
#
_entry.id   9c658b7828dd38adf91393bd180d4a3a
#
_cell.length_a   1.000
_cell.length_b   1.000
_cell.length_c   1.000
_cell.angle_alpha   90.00
_cell.angle_beta   90.00
_cell.angle_gamma   90.00
#
_symmetry.space_group_name_H-M   'P 1'
#
loop_
_entity.id
_entity.type
_entity.pdbx_description
1 polymer ?
#
loop_
_entity_poly.entity_id
_entity_poly.type
_entity_poly.pdbx_seq_one_letter_code
_entity_poly.pdbx_strand_id
1 'polypeptide(L)'
;SDADESMPSNSKKRRRDEAAAAGVEGGGGSGRQHHPEPSNPNAKRKVALLLAYSGTRYQGLQKNPGAVTVEETLEAAIHRAGGITDDNVGTLQKVSWSRAGRTDKGVHAVGQIIGAKLVGLDLEGLRSRVNDELEGSEVRVLGVERATQGFCAHTMCSSREYEYLLPTYVLRPPRVSPRVAAPADEDGAAAADGADGADGADGA
;
A
#
# COMPACT_ATOMS: atom_id res chain seq x y z
N SER A 1 42.67 -40.57 -7.95
CA SER A 1 42.07 -40.70 -6.60
C SER A 1 40.63 -40.24 -6.70
N ASP A 2 39.83 -41.26 -6.82
CA ASP A 2 38.36 -41.21 -6.90
C ASP A 2 37.75 -40.81 -5.57
N ALA A 3 36.75 -40.00 -5.60
CA ALA A 3 35.75 -39.89 -4.55
C ALA A 3 34.36 -39.72 -5.18
N ASP A 4 33.71 -40.83 -5.28
CA ASP A 4 32.32 -41.13 -5.47
C ASP A 4 31.49 -40.44 -4.35
N GLU A 5 30.54 -39.62 -4.67
CA GLU A 5 29.55 -39.09 -3.73
C GLU A 5 28.13 -39.34 -4.24
N SER A 6 27.64 -40.46 -3.77
CA SER A 6 26.31 -41.02 -4.00
C SER A 6 25.20 -40.14 -3.41
N MET A 7 24.25 -39.76 -4.25
CA MET A 7 22.97 -39.15 -3.91
C MET A 7 22.04 -40.19 -3.25
N PRO A 8 21.28 -39.84 -2.18
CA PRO A 8 20.24 -40.71 -1.65
C PRO A 8 18.96 -40.59 -2.46
N SER A 9 18.48 -41.72 -2.93
CA SER A 9 17.25 -41.93 -3.65
C SER A 9 16.01 -41.68 -2.77
N ASN A 10 15.13 -40.81 -3.28
CA ASN A 10 13.82 -40.51 -2.70
C ASN A 10 12.80 -41.62 -3.10
N SER A 11 12.68 -42.65 -2.27
CA SER A 11 11.73 -43.72 -2.44
C SER A 11 10.65 -43.75 -1.33
N LYS A 12 9.81 -42.71 -1.27
CA LYS A 12 8.59 -42.69 -0.44
C LYS A 12 7.39 -42.04 -1.14
N LYS A 13 7.11 -42.44 -2.37
CA LYS A 13 5.89 -42.01 -3.03
C LYS A 13 5.35 -43.09 -3.96
N ARG A 14 4.85 -44.19 -3.35
CA ARG A 14 3.97 -45.16 -4.04
C ARG A 14 3.50 -46.20 -3.01
N ARG A 15 2.39 -45.93 -2.32
CA ARG A 15 1.46 -46.92 -1.73
C ARG A 15 0.30 -46.13 -1.11
N ARG A 16 -0.65 -45.73 -1.92
CA ARG A 16 -2.01 -45.33 -1.50
C ARG A 16 -2.91 -45.22 -2.72
N ASP A 17 -3.06 -46.30 -3.44
CA ASP A 17 -4.20 -46.48 -4.35
C ASP A 17 -4.45 -47.96 -4.38
N GLU A 18 -5.38 -48.42 -3.54
CA GLU A 18 -6.15 -49.66 -3.65
C GLU A 18 -6.84 -49.93 -2.32
N ALA A 19 -8.02 -49.36 -2.17
CA ALA A 19 -9.11 -49.92 -1.38
C ALA A 19 -10.33 -48.99 -1.52
N ALA A 20 -10.99 -49.08 -2.65
CA ALA A 20 -12.34 -48.58 -2.83
C ALA A 20 -13.21 -49.79 -3.21
N ALA A 21 -14.23 -50.00 -2.45
CA ALA A 21 -15.44 -50.72 -2.72
C ALA A 21 -15.79 -51.75 -1.65
N ALA A 22 -16.69 -51.37 -0.75
CA ALA A 22 -17.86 -52.19 -0.39
C ALA A 22 -18.70 -51.53 0.72
N GLY A 23 -20.02 -51.36 0.44
CA GLY A 23 -21.14 -51.45 1.40
C GLY A 23 -21.44 -50.17 2.21
N VAL A 24 -22.35 -49.39 1.84
CA VAL A 24 -23.81 -49.36 1.91
C VAL A 24 -24.40 -49.44 3.34
N GLU A 25 -25.20 -48.40 3.63
CA GLU A 25 -26.40 -48.32 4.47
C GLU A 25 -26.23 -47.92 5.93
N GLY A 26 -26.94 -46.86 6.26
CA GLY A 26 -27.58 -46.73 7.55
C GLY A 26 -27.32 -45.49 8.37
N GLY A 27 -28.10 -44.44 8.13
CA GLY A 27 -28.82 -43.79 9.19
C GLY A 27 -28.08 -42.97 10.22
N GLY A 28 -28.50 -41.75 10.32
CA GLY A 28 -28.27 -40.93 11.50
C GLY A 28 -27.52 -39.63 11.19
N GLY A 29 -28.20 -38.69 10.55
CA GLY A 29 -27.80 -37.30 10.55
C GLY A 29 -27.77 -36.78 11.97
N SER A 30 -26.65 -36.97 12.68
CA SER A 30 -26.31 -36.21 13.84
C SER A 30 -25.97 -34.78 13.35
N GLY A 31 -27.00 -33.94 13.26
CA GLY A 31 -26.82 -32.52 13.16
C GLY A 31 -25.91 -32.09 14.30
N ARG A 32 -24.63 -31.86 13.97
CA ARG A 32 -23.76 -31.11 14.89
C ARG A 32 -24.43 -29.76 15.10
N GLN A 33 -25.20 -29.71 16.21
CA GLN A 33 -25.66 -28.44 16.74
C GLN A 33 -24.39 -27.64 16.95
N HIS A 34 -24.21 -26.65 16.13
CA HIS A 34 -23.17 -25.64 16.28
C HIS A 34 -23.56 -24.84 17.52
N HIS A 35 -23.16 -25.35 18.70
CA HIS A 35 -23.19 -24.54 19.90
C HIS A 35 -22.26 -23.37 19.64
N PRO A 36 -22.77 -22.12 19.63
CA PRO A 36 -21.88 -20.98 19.55
C PRO A 36 -20.96 -21.06 20.78
N GLU A 37 -19.68 -21.30 20.54
CA GLU A 37 -18.64 -21.18 21.58
C GLU A 37 -18.88 -19.88 22.32
N PRO A 38 -18.80 -19.85 23.66
CA PRO A 38 -18.90 -18.61 24.42
C PRO A 38 -17.82 -17.67 23.88
N SER A 39 -18.27 -16.70 23.14
CA SER A 39 -17.40 -15.82 22.39
C SER A 39 -16.67 -14.90 23.36
N ASN A 40 -15.39 -15.20 23.65
CA ASN A 40 -14.53 -14.32 24.42
C ASN A 40 -14.54 -12.94 23.75
N PRO A 41 -15.08 -11.88 24.39
CA PRO A 41 -15.19 -10.55 23.80
C PRO A 41 -13.81 -9.97 23.44
N ASN A 42 -12.75 -10.43 24.10
CA ASN A 42 -11.37 -9.99 23.87
C ASN A 42 -10.61 -10.86 22.86
N ALA A 43 -11.27 -11.87 22.25
CA ALA A 43 -10.62 -12.69 21.24
C ALA A 43 -10.31 -11.86 19.99
N LYS A 44 -9.04 -11.87 19.58
CA LYS A 44 -8.63 -11.24 18.34
C LYS A 44 -9.14 -12.04 17.14
N ARG A 45 -9.78 -11.37 16.20
CA ARG A 45 -10.32 -11.96 14.98
C ARG A 45 -9.71 -11.32 13.76
N LYS A 46 -9.41 -12.14 12.76
CA LYS A 46 -8.93 -11.62 11.48
C LYS A 46 -10.10 -11.00 10.74
N VAL A 47 -9.90 -9.76 10.28
CA VAL A 47 -10.88 -8.99 9.51
C VAL A 47 -10.25 -8.39 8.28
N ALA A 48 -11.07 -8.10 7.29
CA ALA A 48 -10.80 -7.25 6.15
C ALA A 48 -11.57 -5.94 6.32
N LEU A 49 -10.89 -4.82 6.22
CA LEU A 49 -11.48 -3.48 6.23
C LEU A 49 -11.45 -2.93 4.81
N LEU A 50 -12.59 -2.48 4.32
CA LEU A 50 -12.71 -1.74 3.07
C LEU A 50 -12.64 -0.24 3.39
N LEU A 51 -11.69 0.46 2.77
CA LEU A 51 -11.43 1.86 3.04
C LEU A 51 -11.65 2.73 1.82
N ALA A 52 -12.11 3.96 2.06
CA ALA A 52 -11.98 5.07 1.16
C ALA A 52 -11.21 6.22 1.84
N TYR A 53 -10.42 6.94 1.09
CA TYR A 53 -9.72 8.14 1.59
C TYR A 53 -9.36 9.11 0.48
N SER A 54 -9.36 10.41 0.83
CA SER A 54 -8.67 11.44 0.07
C SER A 54 -7.23 11.51 0.56
N GLY A 55 -6.28 11.30 -0.34
CA GLY A 55 -4.85 11.31 -0.02
C GLY A 55 -4.24 12.71 0.10
N THR A 56 -5.00 13.77 -0.16
CA THR A 56 -4.48 15.15 -0.32
C THR A 56 -3.63 15.59 0.87
N ARG A 57 -4.06 15.27 2.09
CA ARG A 57 -3.36 15.68 3.33
C ARG A 57 -2.38 14.64 3.86
N TYR A 58 -2.24 13.49 3.16
CA TYR A 58 -1.43 12.36 3.63
C TYR A 58 -0.14 12.20 2.83
N GLN A 59 0.93 11.79 3.51
CA GLN A 59 2.22 11.45 2.90
C GLN A 59 2.22 10.02 2.34
N GLY A 60 1.02 9.53 1.93
CA GLY A 60 0.77 8.20 1.43
C GLY A 60 0.01 7.31 2.41
N LEU A 61 -0.23 6.06 2.00
CA LEU A 61 -0.94 5.09 2.80
C LEU A 61 -0.10 4.57 3.96
N GLN A 62 1.12 4.10 3.66
CA GLN A 62 1.95 3.33 4.58
C GLN A 62 2.50 4.20 5.71
N LYS A 63 2.38 3.69 6.96
CA LYS A 63 2.95 4.31 8.15
C LYS A 63 4.45 4.54 8.00
N ASN A 64 4.89 5.77 8.25
CA ASN A 64 6.27 6.20 8.12
C ASN A 64 6.60 7.17 9.26
N PRO A 65 7.72 7.00 9.98
CA PRO A 65 8.07 7.88 11.08
C PRO A 65 8.13 9.36 10.66
N GLY A 66 7.46 10.23 11.42
CA GLY A 66 7.44 11.66 11.17
C GLY A 66 6.53 12.13 10.03
N ALA A 67 5.72 11.24 9.45
CA ALA A 67 4.80 11.56 8.37
C ALA A 67 3.36 11.26 8.75
N VAL A 68 2.43 12.16 8.44
CA VAL A 68 0.99 11.91 8.59
C VAL A 68 0.54 10.98 7.48
N THR A 69 0.11 9.77 7.82
CA THR A 69 -0.27 8.71 6.87
C THR A 69 -1.67 8.18 7.12
N VAL A 70 -2.29 7.59 6.11
CA VAL A 70 -3.62 6.98 6.23
C VAL A 70 -3.60 5.83 7.26
N GLU A 71 -2.56 4.99 7.26
CA GLU A 71 -2.44 3.88 8.22
C GLU A 71 -2.28 4.36 9.65
N GLU A 72 -1.53 5.41 9.89
CA GLU A 72 -1.37 5.97 11.24
C GLU A 72 -2.69 6.54 11.77
N THR A 73 -3.42 7.30 10.92
CA THR A 73 -4.74 7.83 11.27
C THR A 73 -5.74 6.71 11.53
N LEU A 74 -5.77 5.68 10.69
CA LEU A 74 -6.66 4.53 10.84
C LEU A 74 -6.32 3.69 12.08
N GLU A 75 -5.03 3.40 12.32
CA GLU A 75 -4.59 2.64 13.50
C GLU A 75 -5.01 3.34 14.78
N ALA A 76 -4.79 4.67 14.87
CA ALA A 76 -5.18 5.47 16.01
C ALA A 76 -6.71 5.45 16.24
N ALA A 77 -7.50 5.56 15.18
CA ALA A 77 -8.97 5.49 15.27
C ALA A 77 -9.45 4.09 15.71
N ILE A 78 -8.89 3.02 15.16
CA ILE A 78 -9.22 1.65 15.57
C ILE A 78 -8.83 1.41 17.02
N HIS A 79 -7.72 1.94 17.48
CA HIS A 79 -7.30 1.84 18.88
C HIS A 79 -8.29 2.56 19.81
N ARG A 80 -8.65 3.81 19.53
CA ARG A 80 -9.64 4.56 20.33
C ARG A 80 -11.02 3.92 20.32
N ALA A 81 -11.40 3.29 19.20
CA ALA A 81 -12.63 2.50 19.07
C ALA A 81 -12.60 1.15 19.81
N GLY A 82 -11.46 0.78 20.45
CA GLY A 82 -11.30 -0.47 21.19
C GLY A 82 -11.02 -1.70 20.31
N GLY A 83 -10.70 -1.52 19.01
CA GLY A 83 -10.37 -2.60 18.09
C GLY A 83 -8.91 -3.08 18.18
N ILE A 84 -8.02 -2.27 18.73
CA ILE A 84 -6.62 -2.60 19.03
C ILE A 84 -6.37 -2.27 20.51
N THR A 85 -5.72 -3.18 21.24
CA THR A 85 -5.38 -2.97 22.66
C THR A 85 -4.09 -2.16 22.79
N ASP A 86 -3.89 -1.51 23.94
CA ASP A 86 -2.71 -0.68 24.24
C ASP A 86 -1.39 -1.40 23.99
N ASP A 87 -1.30 -2.70 24.32
CA ASP A 87 -0.10 -3.53 24.10
C ASP A 87 0.26 -3.74 22.62
N ASN A 88 -0.69 -3.47 21.72
CA ASN A 88 -0.53 -3.75 20.28
C ASN A 88 -0.50 -2.48 19.42
N VAL A 89 -0.88 -1.33 19.98
CA VAL A 89 -0.84 -0.06 19.27
C VAL A 89 0.62 0.32 18.94
N GLY A 90 0.82 0.98 17.81
CA GLY A 90 2.15 1.39 17.34
C GLY A 90 2.93 0.29 16.62
N THR A 91 2.52 -0.97 16.74
CA THR A 91 3.22 -2.12 16.13
C THR A 91 2.27 -2.91 15.24
N LEU A 92 2.18 -2.53 13.97
CA LEU A 92 1.27 -3.15 12.98
C LEU A 92 1.48 -4.67 12.80
N GLN A 93 2.69 -5.17 13.05
CA GLN A 93 3.01 -6.60 12.97
C GLN A 93 2.26 -7.42 14.03
N LYS A 94 2.07 -6.89 15.25
CA LYS A 94 1.38 -7.59 16.35
C LYS A 94 -0.10 -7.84 16.04
N VAL A 95 -0.69 -7.05 15.15
CA VAL A 95 -2.06 -7.20 14.68
C VAL A 95 -2.12 -7.85 13.28
N SER A 96 -1.01 -8.41 12.80
CA SER A 96 -0.93 -9.04 11.46
C SER A 96 -1.50 -8.14 10.36
N TRP A 97 -1.10 -6.87 10.39
CA TRP A 97 -1.54 -5.86 9.44
C TRP A 97 -1.06 -6.19 8.03
N SER A 98 -1.93 -6.08 7.06
CA SER A 98 -1.62 -6.25 5.65
C SER A 98 -2.45 -5.28 4.81
N ARG A 99 -1.93 -4.84 3.68
CA ARG A 99 -2.59 -3.93 2.74
C ARG A 99 -2.60 -4.50 1.34
N ALA A 100 -3.69 -4.29 0.58
CA ALA A 100 -3.80 -4.80 -0.78
C ALA A 100 -2.78 -4.15 -1.72
N GLY A 101 -2.51 -2.87 -1.55
CA GLY A 101 -1.51 -2.11 -2.29
C GLY A 101 -1.03 -0.92 -1.47
N ARG A 102 0.05 -0.29 -1.90
CA ARG A 102 0.52 1.00 -1.38
C ARG A 102 0.02 2.10 -2.30
N THR A 103 -0.27 3.25 -1.73
CA THR A 103 -0.52 4.49 -2.47
C THR A 103 0.47 5.54 -2.01
N ASP A 104 0.98 6.31 -2.94
CA ASP A 104 1.93 7.37 -2.68
C ASP A 104 1.24 8.63 -2.16
N LYS A 105 2.03 9.65 -1.83
CA LYS A 105 1.56 10.94 -1.36
C LYS A 105 0.51 11.52 -2.31
N GLY A 106 -0.61 11.96 -1.76
CA GLY A 106 -1.68 12.63 -2.50
C GLY A 106 -2.62 11.69 -3.26
N VAL A 107 -2.34 10.37 -3.33
CA VAL A 107 -3.17 9.41 -4.06
C VAL A 107 -4.42 9.06 -3.25
N HIS A 108 -5.58 9.15 -3.88
CA HIS A 108 -6.88 8.80 -3.32
C HIS A 108 -7.17 7.31 -3.49
N ALA A 109 -8.11 6.76 -2.75
CA ALA A 109 -8.65 5.43 -2.99
C ALA A 109 -10.11 5.34 -2.57
N VAL A 110 -10.88 4.50 -3.27
CA VAL A 110 -12.29 4.20 -3.00
C VAL A 110 -12.50 2.69 -2.81
N GLY A 111 -11.49 1.94 -2.47
CA GLY A 111 -11.60 0.49 -2.36
C GLY A 111 -10.33 -0.16 -1.85
N GLN A 112 -9.54 0.53 -1.03
CA GLN A 112 -8.35 -0.05 -0.42
C GLN A 112 -8.74 -1.11 0.61
N ILE A 113 -8.07 -2.25 0.58
CA ILE A 113 -8.28 -3.33 1.55
C ILE A 113 -7.12 -3.40 2.53
N ILE A 114 -7.48 -3.40 3.82
CA ILE A 114 -6.56 -3.66 4.93
C ILE A 114 -7.01 -4.93 5.64
N GLY A 115 -6.08 -5.85 5.87
CA GLY A 115 -6.30 -7.01 6.72
C GLY A 115 -5.65 -6.80 8.08
N ALA A 116 -6.38 -7.03 9.17
CA ALA A 116 -5.85 -6.91 10.53
C ALA A 116 -6.49 -7.93 11.49
N LYS A 117 -5.85 -8.18 12.64
CA LYS A 117 -6.45 -8.91 13.76
C LYS A 117 -6.95 -7.90 14.79
N LEU A 118 -8.26 -7.76 14.88
CA LEU A 118 -8.91 -6.81 15.77
C LEU A 118 -9.66 -7.53 16.89
N VAL A 119 -9.83 -6.83 18.01
CA VAL A 119 -10.66 -7.24 19.13
C VAL A 119 -12.10 -6.83 18.85
N GLY A 120 -13.06 -7.61 19.35
CA GLY A 120 -14.49 -7.33 19.24
C GLY A 120 -15.24 -8.35 18.40
N LEU A 121 -16.51 -8.52 18.75
CA LEU A 121 -17.43 -9.48 18.11
C LEU A 121 -18.39 -8.79 17.16
N ASP A 122 -18.77 -7.58 17.50
CA ASP A 122 -19.67 -6.74 16.73
C ASP A 122 -18.87 -5.91 15.71
N LEU A 123 -18.81 -6.41 14.50
CA LEU A 123 -18.05 -5.78 13.40
C LEU A 123 -18.74 -4.52 12.89
N GLU A 124 -20.06 -4.50 12.86
CA GLU A 124 -20.81 -3.32 12.43
C GLU A 124 -20.70 -2.17 13.44
N GLY A 125 -20.86 -2.48 14.73
CA GLY A 125 -20.62 -1.51 15.78
C GLY A 125 -19.16 -1.05 15.84
N LEU A 126 -18.20 -1.92 15.53
CA LEU A 126 -16.79 -1.51 15.41
C LEU A 126 -16.60 -0.53 14.25
N ARG A 127 -17.20 -0.80 13.07
CA ARG A 127 -17.16 0.09 11.92
C ARG A 127 -17.69 1.48 12.28
N SER A 128 -18.84 1.54 12.95
CA SER A 128 -19.45 2.80 13.38
C SER A 128 -18.51 3.58 14.29
N ARG A 129 -18.04 2.96 15.39
CA ARG A 129 -17.12 3.61 16.35
C ARG A 129 -15.82 4.08 15.70
N VAL A 130 -15.25 3.28 14.79
CA VAL A 130 -14.03 3.69 14.06
C VAL A 130 -14.31 4.92 13.19
N ASN A 131 -15.46 4.98 12.53
CA ASN A 131 -15.83 6.14 11.70
C ASN A 131 -16.13 7.39 12.55
N ASP A 132 -16.67 7.22 13.75
CA ASP A 132 -16.86 8.32 14.71
C ASP A 132 -15.48 8.90 15.12
N GLU A 133 -14.49 8.04 15.36
CA GLU A 133 -13.11 8.44 15.66
C GLU A 133 -12.34 9.01 14.47
N LEU A 134 -12.81 8.72 13.25
CA LEU A 134 -12.29 9.27 11.99
C LEU A 134 -12.97 10.59 11.60
N GLU A 135 -13.91 11.09 12.39
CA GLU A 135 -14.57 12.35 12.10
C GLU A 135 -13.55 13.49 11.98
N GLY A 136 -13.70 14.36 10.98
CA GLY A 136 -12.75 15.41 10.66
C GLY A 136 -11.50 14.94 9.91
N SER A 137 -11.31 13.63 9.73
CA SER A 137 -10.28 13.08 8.82
C SER A 137 -10.84 12.85 7.41
N GLU A 138 -9.94 12.64 6.46
CA GLU A 138 -10.31 12.28 5.08
C GLU A 138 -10.33 10.76 4.85
N VAL A 139 -10.43 9.96 5.90
CA VAL A 139 -10.47 8.49 5.85
C VAL A 139 -11.84 8.00 6.30
N ARG A 140 -12.36 6.98 5.64
CA ARG A 140 -13.62 6.30 6.01
C ARG A 140 -13.49 4.79 5.87
N VAL A 141 -14.03 4.07 6.83
CA VAL A 141 -14.21 2.62 6.77
C VAL A 141 -15.58 2.34 6.17
N LEU A 142 -15.61 1.81 4.95
CA LEU A 142 -16.85 1.49 4.22
C LEU A 142 -17.45 0.16 4.66
N GLY A 143 -16.59 -0.81 5.03
CA GLY A 143 -17.02 -2.13 5.46
C GLY A 143 -15.96 -2.81 6.33
N VAL A 144 -16.42 -3.73 7.21
CA VAL A 144 -15.58 -4.61 8.02
C VAL A 144 -16.15 -6.01 7.94
N GLU A 145 -15.37 -6.94 7.40
CA GLU A 145 -15.78 -8.33 7.19
C GLU A 145 -14.87 -9.29 7.91
N ARG A 146 -15.45 -10.41 8.39
CA ARG A 146 -14.65 -11.51 8.94
C ARG A 146 -13.84 -12.17 7.84
N ALA A 147 -12.57 -12.36 8.11
CA ALA A 147 -11.66 -13.06 7.23
C ALA A 147 -11.12 -14.33 7.87
N THR A 148 -10.66 -15.26 7.04
CA THR A 148 -9.95 -16.45 7.50
C THR A 148 -8.66 -16.08 8.21
N GLN A 149 -8.17 -16.94 9.11
CA GLN A 149 -6.93 -16.67 9.86
C GLN A 149 -5.71 -16.43 8.96
N GLY A 150 -5.67 -17.06 7.80
CA GLY A 150 -4.61 -16.90 6.80
C GLY A 150 -4.78 -15.71 5.86
N PHE A 151 -5.83 -14.89 6.03
CA PHE A 151 -6.08 -13.76 5.15
C PHE A 151 -4.92 -12.75 5.17
N CYS A 152 -4.39 -12.45 3.98
CA CYS A 152 -3.41 -11.40 3.75
C CYS A 152 -3.84 -10.57 2.56
N ALA A 153 -4.20 -9.32 2.80
CA ALA A 153 -4.70 -8.43 1.75
C ALA A 153 -3.69 -8.26 0.60
N HIS A 154 -2.39 -8.33 0.89
CA HIS A 154 -1.35 -8.18 -0.13
C HIS A 154 -1.30 -9.34 -1.13
N THR A 155 -1.27 -10.57 -0.61
CA THR A 155 -1.10 -11.78 -1.44
C THR A 155 -2.40 -12.30 -2.04
N MET A 156 -3.55 -11.94 -1.44
CA MET A 156 -4.87 -12.35 -1.91
C MET A 156 -5.57 -11.30 -2.78
N CYS A 157 -4.92 -10.18 -3.06
CA CYS A 157 -5.41 -9.18 -4.00
C CYS A 157 -5.29 -9.70 -5.42
N SER A 158 -6.42 -9.95 -6.07
CA SER A 158 -6.48 -10.49 -7.44
C SER A 158 -6.32 -9.43 -8.53
N SER A 159 -6.76 -8.21 -8.24
CA SER A 159 -6.69 -7.09 -9.20
C SER A 159 -6.61 -5.75 -8.49
N ARG A 160 -6.13 -4.76 -9.21
CA ARG A 160 -6.14 -3.35 -8.81
C ARG A 160 -6.56 -2.53 -10.01
N GLU A 161 -7.45 -1.59 -9.77
CA GLU A 161 -7.90 -0.64 -10.79
C GLU A 161 -7.37 0.75 -10.43
N TYR A 162 -6.88 1.47 -11.43
CA TYR A 162 -6.35 2.82 -11.27
C TYR A 162 -7.00 3.74 -12.29
N GLU A 163 -7.41 4.91 -11.81
CA GLU A 163 -7.85 6.01 -12.65
C GLU A 163 -6.82 7.15 -12.56
N TYR A 164 -6.37 7.61 -13.71
CA TYR A 164 -5.42 8.71 -13.80
C TYR A 164 -6.01 9.84 -14.65
N LEU A 165 -6.31 10.97 -14.02
CA LEU A 165 -6.83 12.15 -14.70
C LEU A 165 -5.67 12.99 -15.25
N LEU A 166 -5.48 12.95 -16.55
CA LEU A 166 -4.43 13.69 -17.24
C LEU A 166 -5.04 14.91 -17.95
N PRO A 167 -4.66 16.15 -17.58
CA PRO A 167 -5.10 17.34 -18.28
C PRO A 167 -4.63 17.33 -19.73
N THR A 168 -5.53 17.56 -20.67
CA THR A 168 -5.20 17.46 -22.12
C THR A 168 -4.15 18.45 -22.60
N TYR A 169 -3.97 19.55 -21.88
CA TYR A 169 -2.95 20.54 -22.26
C TYR A 169 -1.51 20.02 -22.15
N VAL A 170 -1.25 19.02 -21.28
CA VAL A 170 0.10 18.40 -21.15
C VAL A 170 0.45 17.56 -22.39
N LEU A 171 -0.54 17.18 -23.20
CA LEU A 171 -0.36 16.45 -24.45
C LEU A 171 -0.11 17.36 -25.65
N ARG A 172 -0.18 18.69 -25.47
CA ARG A 172 0.14 19.64 -26.51
C ARG A 172 1.65 19.68 -26.72
N PRO A 173 2.14 19.73 -27.96
CA PRO A 173 3.56 19.95 -28.20
C PRO A 173 3.98 21.27 -27.55
N PRO A 174 5.21 21.35 -27.02
CA PRO A 174 5.70 22.58 -26.44
C PRO A 174 5.59 23.71 -27.48
N ARG A 175 5.03 24.84 -27.06
CA ARG A 175 5.05 26.03 -27.91
C ARG A 175 6.51 26.43 -28.05
N VAL A 176 7.08 26.20 -29.24
CA VAL A 176 8.37 26.77 -29.59
C VAL A 176 8.12 28.28 -29.70
N SER A 177 8.53 29.05 -28.71
CA SER A 177 8.58 30.49 -28.85
C SER A 177 9.48 30.76 -30.06
N PRO A 178 9.04 31.57 -31.04
CA PRO A 178 9.94 31.97 -32.09
C PRO A 178 11.18 32.59 -31.41
N ARG A 179 12.32 31.99 -31.70
CA ARG A 179 13.59 32.55 -31.24
C ARG A 179 13.60 34.01 -31.77
N VAL A 180 13.49 34.96 -30.90
CA VAL A 180 13.73 36.36 -31.26
C VAL A 180 15.14 36.35 -31.81
N ALA A 181 15.27 36.54 -33.13
CA ALA A 181 16.56 36.72 -33.75
C ALA A 181 17.19 37.93 -33.03
N ALA A 182 18.36 37.72 -32.46
CA ALA A 182 19.13 38.86 -31.93
C ALA A 182 19.23 39.90 -33.06
N PRO A 183 19.06 41.21 -32.78
CA PRO A 183 19.26 42.23 -33.78
C PRO A 183 20.66 42.00 -34.37
N ALA A 184 20.74 41.95 -35.67
CA ALA A 184 22.03 41.96 -36.38
C ALA A 184 22.70 43.26 -35.98
N ASP A 185 23.84 43.17 -35.35
CA ASP A 185 24.70 44.33 -35.07
C ASP A 185 25.16 44.90 -36.40
N GLU A 186 24.41 45.86 -36.93
CA GLU A 186 24.85 46.74 -38.00
C GLU A 186 25.78 47.79 -37.38
N ASP A 187 27.06 47.47 -37.20
CA ASP A 187 28.11 48.46 -37.03
C ASP A 187 29.39 47.93 -37.70
N GLY A 188 29.35 47.96 -39.00
CA GLY A 188 30.52 47.98 -39.88
C GLY A 188 30.88 49.41 -40.24
N ALA A 189 31.53 50.13 -39.36
CA ALA A 189 32.19 51.38 -39.73
C ALA A 189 33.68 51.16 -39.66
N ALA A 190 34.25 51.13 -40.87
CA ALA A 190 35.68 51.25 -41.10
C ALA A 190 36.20 52.61 -40.59
N ALA A 191 37.29 52.54 -39.89
CA ALA A 191 38.22 53.70 -39.86
C ALA A 191 39.63 53.18 -39.84
N ALA A 192 40.30 53.47 -40.95
CA ALA A 192 41.71 53.24 -41.18
C ALA A 192 42.54 54.35 -40.44
N ASP A 193 43.78 54.00 -40.27
CA ASP A 193 44.94 54.86 -40.28
C ASP A 193 45.39 55.53 -38.99
N GLY A 194 46.67 55.42 -38.75
CA GLY A 194 47.42 56.25 -37.82
C GLY A 194 48.58 55.57 -37.16
N ALA A 195 49.71 55.67 -37.87
CA ALA A 195 51.04 55.19 -37.49
C ALA A 195 51.62 55.94 -36.25
N ASP A 196 52.70 55.32 -35.80
CA ASP A 196 53.87 55.92 -35.12
C ASP A 196 53.93 56.03 -33.59
N GLY A 197 55.06 55.47 -33.16
CA GLY A 197 55.90 56.22 -32.16
C GLY A 197 56.18 55.44 -30.85
N ALA A 198 57.23 54.72 -30.93
CA ALA A 198 58.46 54.81 -30.11
C ALA A 198 58.40 54.95 -28.55
N ASP A 199 59.21 54.07 -27.95
CA ASP A 199 60.15 54.30 -26.87
C ASP A 199 59.70 54.38 -25.41
N GLY A 200 60.48 53.65 -24.63
CA GLY A 200 60.99 54.04 -23.33
C GLY A 200 60.62 53.18 -22.14
N ALA A 201 61.37 52.23 -21.88
CA ALA A 201 62.42 52.06 -20.83
C ALA A 201 61.94 52.27 -19.38
N ASP A 202 62.36 51.29 -18.59
CA ASP A 202 62.81 51.32 -17.19
C ASP A 202 61.79 51.49 -16.05
N GLY A 203 61.76 50.54 -15.17
CA GLY A 203 62.65 50.53 -13.99
C GLY A 203 61.84 50.48 -12.71
N ALA A 204 62.21 49.51 -11.94
CA ALA A 204 62.06 49.23 -10.51
C ALA A 204 61.01 48.24 -10.09
#